data_d0712cc049d3ff500363e78ebcc6908c
#
_entry.id   d0712cc049d3ff500363e78ebcc6908c
#
_cell.length_a   1.000
_cell.length_b   1.000
_cell.length_c   1.000
_cell.angle_alpha   90.00
_cell.angle_beta   90.00
_cell.angle_gamma   90.00
#
_symmetry.space_group_name_H-M   'P 1'
#
loop_
_entity.id
_entity.type
_entity.pdbx_description
1 polymer ?
#
loop_
_entity_poly.entity_id
_entity_poly.type
_entity_poly.pdbx_seq_one_letter_code
_entity_poly.pdbx_strand_id
1 'polypeptide(L)'
;MATVPEKIHVLIPCAGSGSRAGTALPKQYTLLQGQPLVIHTVKAFAQVAGLSQCLLVVAPGDVTLSDFLTQYGLGHWSVASVGGATRAQSVLAGLRHLHSQGASDADWVMVHDAARCLIEPAHIANLISACRADAV
;
A
#
# COMPACT_ATOMS: atom_id res chain seq x y z
N MET A 1 7.68 9.95 -30.83
CA MET A 1 8.65 9.53 -29.83
C MET A 1 8.06 8.46 -28.92
N ALA A 2 8.77 7.41 -28.71
CA ALA A 2 8.29 6.35 -27.85
C ALA A 2 8.16 6.85 -26.42
N THR A 3 7.01 6.66 -25.82
CA THR A 3 6.84 6.90 -24.41
C THR A 3 7.50 5.78 -23.63
N VAL A 4 8.23 6.12 -22.57
CA VAL A 4 8.73 5.13 -21.63
C VAL A 4 7.50 4.47 -20.99
N PRO A 5 7.43 3.13 -20.96
CA PRO A 5 6.32 2.48 -20.28
C PRO A 5 6.27 2.94 -18.84
N GLU A 6 5.11 3.44 -18.43
CA GLU A 6 4.93 3.84 -17.05
C GLU A 6 5.01 2.63 -16.14
N LYS A 7 5.69 2.81 -15.03
CA LYS A 7 5.68 1.83 -13.95
C LYS A 7 4.42 2.00 -13.12
N ILE A 8 4.04 0.94 -12.44
CA ILE A 8 2.89 0.95 -11.54
C ILE A 8 3.40 0.68 -10.13
N HIS A 9 3.17 1.63 -9.24
CA HIS A 9 3.51 1.52 -7.84
C HIS A 9 2.25 1.33 -7.01
N VAL A 10 2.40 0.77 -5.83
CA VAL A 10 1.30 0.61 -4.87
C VAL A 10 1.64 1.39 -3.61
N LEU A 11 0.68 2.14 -3.10
CA LEU A 11 0.81 2.87 -1.86
C LEU A 11 -0.38 2.54 -0.97
N ILE A 12 -0.08 2.01 0.21
CA ILE A 12 -1.10 1.65 1.20
C ILE A 12 -0.89 2.49 2.46
N PRO A 13 -1.75 3.49 2.72
CA PRO A 13 -1.64 4.25 3.96
C PRO A 13 -2.08 3.40 5.14
N CYS A 14 -1.23 3.35 6.17
CA CYS A 14 -1.42 2.55 7.38
C CYS A 14 -1.16 3.35 8.64
N ALA A 15 -1.31 4.66 8.59
CA ALA A 15 -0.94 5.52 9.72
C ALA A 15 -2.06 5.71 10.74
N GLY A 16 -3.27 5.19 10.49
CA GLY A 16 -4.40 5.33 11.41
C GLY A 16 -4.14 4.63 12.74
N SER A 17 -4.48 5.31 13.82
CA SER A 17 -4.27 4.79 15.18
C SER A 17 -5.39 3.87 15.67
N GLY A 18 -6.58 3.93 15.04
CA GLY A 18 -7.76 3.22 15.53
C GLY A 18 -8.39 3.83 16.78
N SER A 19 -7.96 5.01 17.16
CA SER A 19 -8.41 5.66 18.41
C SER A 19 -9.91 5.89 18.47
N ARG A 20 -10.57 6.05 17.32
CA ARG A 20 -12.02 6.25 17.25
C ARG A 20 -12.82 5.04 17.73
N ALA A 21 -12.24 3.85 17.60
CA ALA A 21 -12.91 2.63 18.02
C ALA A 21 -12.69 2.31 19.51
N GLY A 22 -11.90 3.12 20.21
CA GLY A 22 -11.55 2.87 21.59
C GLY A 22 -10.72 1.60 21.79
N THR A 23 -10.14 1.07 20.73
CA THR A 23 -9.32 -0.12 20.78
C THR A 23 -7.85 0.27 20.88
N ALA A 24 -7.07 -0.55 21.59
CA ALA A 24 -5.63 -0.33 21.69
C ALA A 24 -4.90 -0.68 20.39
N LEU A 25 -5.55 -1.44 19.51
CA LEU A 25 -4.95 -1.93 18.27
C LEU A 25 -5.54 -1.18 17.08
N PRO A 26 -4.71 -0.59 16.22
CA PRO A 26 -5.19 0.02 14.98
C PRO A 26 -5.98 -0.98 14.13
N LYS A 27 -6.99 -0.48 13.42
CA LYS A 27 -7.92 -1.31 12.65
C LYS A 27 -7.20 -2.24 11.67
N GLN A 28 -6.17 -1.76 11.00
CA GLN A 28 -5.42 -2.54 10.01
C GLN A 28 -4.73 -3.76 10.61
N TYR A 29 -4.52 -3.80 11.91
CA TYR A 29 -3.88 -4.93 12.60
C TYR A 29 -4.89 -5.89 13.24
N THR A 30 -6.18 -5.61 13.12
CA THR A 30 -7.23 -6.52 13.56
C THR A 30 -7.12 -7.84 12.80
N LEU A 31 -7.30 -8.96 13.51
CA LEU A 31 -7.18 -10.28 12.91
C LEU A 31 -8.45 -10.68 12.15
N LEU A 32 -8.24 -11.23 10.98
CA LEU A 32 -9.28 -11.93 10.21
C LEU A 32 -8.69 -13.29 9.82
N GLN A 33 -9.34 -14.36 10.25
CA GLN A 33 -8.85 -15.73 10.00
C GLN A 33 -7.41 -15.90 10.47
N GLY A 34 -7.08 -15.30 11.61
CA GLY A 34 -5.78 -15.44 12.25
C GLY A 34 -4.68 -14.55 11.69
N GLN A 35 -4.98 -13.70 10.70
CA GLN A 35 -3.98 -12.79 10.10
C GLN A 35 -4.46 -11.34 10.18
N PRO A 36 -3.57 -10.38 10.40
CA PRO A 36 -3.93 -8.96 10.37
C PRO A 36 -4.57 -8.56 9.03
N LEU A 37 -5.56 -7.67 9.08
CA LEU A 37 -6.24 -7.20 7.86
C LEU A 37 -5.27 -6.70 6.80
N VAL A 38 -4.26 -5.93 7.21
CA VAL A 38 -3.25 -5.39 6.28
C VAL A 38 -2.49 -6.49 5.56
N ILE A 39 -2.25 -7.62 6.20
CA ILE A 39 -1.54 -8.74 5.58
C ILE A 39 -2.39 -9.37 4.47
N HIS A 40 -3.70 -9.50 4.67
CA HIS A 40 -4.60 -9.96 3.60
C HIS A 40 -4.53 -9.04 2.39
N THR A 41 -4.53 -7.73 2.63
CA THR A 41 -4.43 -6.72 1.58
C THR A 41 -3.10 -6.83 0.83
N VAL A 42 -2.00 -6.89 1.56
CA VAL A 42 -0.65 -7.00 0.97
C VAL A 42 -0.53 -8.29 0.15
N LYS A 43 -1.04 -9.41 0.66
CA LYS A 43 -1.00 -10.67 -0.06
C LYS A 43 -1.76 -10.62 -1.38
N ALA A 44 -2.88 -9.91 -1.43
CA ALA A 44 -3.63 -9.74 -2.67
C ALA A 44 -2.80 -9.01 -3.73
N PHE A 45 -2.15 -7.91 -3.35
CA PHE A 45 -1.27 -7.18 -4.27
C PHE A 45 -0.01 -7.98 -4.63
N ALA A 46 0.52 -8.77 -3.69
CA ALA A 46 1.72 -9.56 -3.94
C ALA A 46 1.53 -10.62 -5.04
N GLN A 47 0.30 -10.99 -5.33
CA GLN A 47 -0.01 -11.94 -6.40
C GLN A 47 -0.16 -11.28 -7.78
N VAL A 48 -0.08 -9.96 -7.85
CA VAL A 48 -0.23 -9.24 -9.12
C VAL A 48 1.15 -9.00 -9.72
N ALA A 49 1.34 -9.43 -10.97
CA ALA A 49 2.59 -9.21 -11.68
C ALA A 49 2.68 -7.77 -12.19
N GLY A 50 3.90 -7.28 -12.36
CA GLY A 50 4.15 -5.99 -13.01
C GLY A 50 4.08 -4.78 -12.08
N LEU A 51 3.95 -4.97 -10.78
CA LEU A 51 4.05 -3.88 -9.82
C LEU A 51 5.52 -3.56 -9.55
N SER A 52 5.84 -2.28 -9.48
CA SER A 52 7.21 -1.82 -9.28
C SER A 52 7.52 -1.62 -7.79
N GLN A 53 7.21 -0.46 -7.24
CA GLN A 53 7.42 -0.22 -5.82
C GLN A 53 6.12 -0.45 -5.06
N CYS A 54 6.21 -1.17 -3.95
CA CYS A 54 5.07 -1.44 -3.08
C CYS A 54 5.39 -0.85 -1.70
N LEU A 55 4.70 0.20 -1.34
CA LEU A 55 4.99 1.00 -0.17
C LEU A 55 3.82 1.02 0.81
N LEU A 56 4.15 0.76 2.07
CA LEU A 56 3.21 0.96 3.18
C LEU A 56 3.68 2.15 3.99
N VAL A 57 2.76 3.07 4.27
CA VAL A 57 3.07 4.28 5.04
C VAL A 57 2.47 4.12 6.44
N VAL A 58 3.33 4.10 7.45
CA VAL A 58 2.91 3.95 8.86
C VAL A 58 3.18 5.23 9.63
N ALA A 59 2.56 5.34 10.80
CA ALA A 59 2.83 6.43 11.71
C ALA A 59 4.28 6.37 12.21
N PRO A 60 4.89 7.53 12.49
CA PRO A 60 6.20 7.53 13.14
C PRO A 60 6.16 6.73 14.44
N GLY A 61 7.13 5.84 14.62
CA GLY A 61 7.20 4.98 15.79
C GLY A 61 6.44 3.66 15.68
N ASP A 62 5.66 3.45 14.64
CA ASP A 62 5.01 2.15 14.42
C ASP A 62 6.02 1.15 13.86
N VAL A 63 6.34 0.14 14.66
CA VAL A 63 7.26 -0.94 14.28
C VAL A 63 6.52 -2.26 14.02
N THR A 64 5.22 -2.29 14.26
CA THR A 64 4.42 -3.51 14.20
C THR A 64 4.33 -4.08 12.79
N LEU A 65 4.15 -3.22 11.80
CA LEU A 65 3.96 -3.66 10.42
C LEU A 65 5.21 -4.36 9.86
N SER A 66 6.39 -3.82 10.14
CA SER A 66 7.64 -4.44 9.68
C SER A 66 7.79 -5.86 10.21
N ASP A 67 7.43 -6.08 11.48
CA ASP A 67 7.48 -7.40 12.08
C ASP A 67 6.49 -8.36 11.41
N PHE A 68 5.28 -7.90 11.12
CA PHE A 68 4.29 -8.70 10.41
C PHE A 68 4.76 -9.07 9.00
N LEU A 69 5.31 -8.11 8.26
CA LEU A 69 5.81 -8.38 6.91
C LEU A 69 6.88 -9.46 6.92
N THR A 70 7.80 -9.39 7.87
CA THR A 70 8.84 -10.41 8.02
C THR A 70 8.22 -11.77 8.36
N GLN A 71 7.29 -11.79 9.30
CA GLN A 71 6.63 -13.02 9.75
C GLN A 71 5.93 -13.75 8.61
N TYR A 72 5.31 -13.01 7.70
CA TYR A 72 4.52 -13.57 6.60
C TYR A 72 5.28 -13.67 5.27
N GLY A 73 6.61 -13.45 5.29
CA GLY A 73 7.42 -13.58 4.08
C GLY A 73 7.23 -12.46 3.07
N LEU A 74 6.79 -11.29 3.52
CA LEU A 74 6.49 -10.14 2.67
C LEU A 74 7.50 -9.00 2.85
N GLY A 75 8.71 -9.32 3.29
CA GLY A 75 9.74 -8.33 3.61
C GLY A 75 10.25 -7.53 2.41
N HIS A 76 9.89 -7.91 1.18
CA HIS A 76 10.23 -7.15 -0.01
C HIS A 76 9.37 -5.88 -0.18
N TRP A 77 8.27 -5.75 0.56
CA TRP A 77 7.50 -4.51 0.61
C TRP A 77 8.23 -3.48 1.45
N SER A 78 8.18 -2.22 1.03
CA SER A 78 8.82 -1.11 1.74
C SER A 78 7.87 -0.51 2.76
N VAL A 79 8.42 -0.09 3.90
CA VAL A 79 7.67 0.61 4.95
C VAL A 79 8.34 1.96 5.17
N ALA A 80 7.55 3.02 5.14
CA ALA A 80 8.03 4.37 5.43
C ALA A 80 7.26 4.93 6.63
N SER A 81 7.98 5.38 7.65
CA SER A 81 7.41 5.92 8.89
C SER A 81 7.17 7.42 8.76
N VAL A 82 6.42 7.80 7.73
CA VAL A 82 6.19 9.21 7.36
C VAL A 82 4.70 9.58 7.41
N GLY A 83 3.87 8.73 7.96
CA GLY A 83 2.43 8.95 8.04
C GLY A 83 2.08 10.22 8.80
N GLY A 84 1.06 10.90 8.32
CA GLY A 84 0.54 12.12 8.94
C GLY A 84 -0.73 11.89 9.76
N ALA A 85 -1.32 12.97 10.24
CA ALA A 85 -2.51 12.92 11.05
C ALA A 85 -3.76 12.51 10.26
N THR A 86 -3.76 12.72 8.94
CA THR A 86 -4.88 12.37 8.06
C THR A 86 -4.43 11.40 6.98
N ARG A 87 -5.41 10.72 6.37
CA ARG A 87 -5.15 9.86 5.23
C ARG A 87 -4.49 10.64 4.08
N ALA A 88 -4.98 11.84 3.79
CA ALA A 88 -4.44 12.66 2.73
C ALA A 88 -2.97 13.03 2.98
N GLN A 89 -2.61 13.35 4.23
CA GLN A 89 -1.22 13.64 4.59
C GLN A 89 -0.33 12.41 4.42
N SER A 90 -0.82 11.25 4.83
CA SER A 90 -0.08 9.98 4.67
C SER A 90 0.14 9.64 3.20
N VAL A 91 -0.89 9.81 2.37
CA VAL A 91 -0.78 9.57 0.93
C VAL A 91 0.24 10.53 0.30
N LEU A 92 0.16 11.81 0.62
CA LEU A 92 1.12 12.80 0.10
C LEU A 92 2.55 12.45 0.49
N ALA A 93 2.76 12.13 1.75
CA ALA A 93 4.10 11.75 2.24
C ALA A 93 4.60 10.48 1.53
N GLY A 94 3.72 9.52 1.30
CA GLY A 94 4.04 8.31 0.57
C GLY A 94 4.40 8.57 -0.89
N LEU A 95 3.66 9.43 -1.57
CA LEU A 95 3.97 9.83 -2.95
C LEU A 95 5.34 10.50 -3.04
N ARG A 96 5.66 11.38 -2.09
CA ARG A 96 6.98 12.01 -2.01
C ARG A 96 8.08 10.99 -1.77
N HIS A 97 7.81 10.00 -0.92
CA HIS A 97 8.76 8.93 -0.67
C HIS A 97 9.01 8.10 -1.93
N LEU A 98 7.96 7.69 -2.65
CA LEU A 98 8.11 6.96 -3.92
C LEU A 98 8.94 7.75 -4.92
N HIS A 99 8.68 9.05 -5.04
CA HIS A 99 9.44 9.93 -5.94
C HIS A 99 10.92 9.97 -5.55
N SER A 100 11.21 10.07 -4.25
CA SER A 100 12.59 10.07 -3.76
C SER A 100 13.31 8.75 -4.02
N GLN A 101 12.56 7.65 -4.19
CA GLN A 101 13.11 6.33 -4.48
C GLN A 101 13.11 6.03 -5.99
N GLY A 102 12.90 7.03 -6.83
CA GLY A 102 13.06 6.89 -8.27
C GLY A 102 11.78 6.80 -9.08
N ALA A 103 10.60 6.90 -8.47
CA ALA A 103 9.36 6.94 -9.22
C ALA A 103 9.31 8.20 -10.10
N SER A 104 8.85 8.03 -11.34
CA SER A 104 8.73 9.12 -12.30
C SER A 104 7.36 9.78 -12.20
N ASP A 105 7.26 11.04 -12.58
CA ASP A 105 5.97 11.74 -12.67
C ASP A 105 5.00 11.09 -13.67
N ALA A 106 5.52 10.29 -14.62
CA ALA A 106 4.71 9.56 -15.59
C ALA A 106 4.22 8.21 -15.05
N ASP A 107 4.71 7.79 -13.90
CA ASP A 107 4.31 6.50 -13.33
C ASP A 107 2.92 6.57 -12.70
N TRP A 108 2.26 5.43 -12.65
CA TRP A 108 0.97 5.29 -11.96
C TRP A 108 1.18 4.84 -10.51
N VAL A 109 0.33 5.32 -9.63
CA VAL A 109 0.31 4.88 -8.24
C VAL A 109 -1.11 4.42 -7.91
N MET A 110 -1.22 3.16 -7.49
CA MET A 110 -2.47 2.62 -6.95
C MET A 110 -2.47 2.86 -5.45
N VAL A 111 -3.48 3.59 -4.98
CA VAL A 111 -3.66 3.84 -3.55
C VAL A 111 -4.80 2.98 -3.04
N HIS A 112 -4.55 2.20 -1.99
CA HIS A 112 -5.55 1.29 -1.43
C HIS A 112 -5.51 1.34 0.09
N ASP A 113 -6.67 1.17 0.72
CA ASP A 113 -6.78 1.20 2.18
C ASP A 113 -6.33 -0.13 2.79
N ALA A 114 -5.52 -0.05 3.84
CA ALA A 114 -4.92 -1.22 4.48
C ALA A 114 -5.96 -2.22 5.01
N ALA A 115 -7.08 -1.74 5.53
CA ALA A 115 -8.10 -2.59 6.13
C ALA A 115 -9.15 -3.10 5.13
N ARG A 116 -9.06 -2.71 3.86
CA ARG A 116 -9.97 -3.22 2.81
C ARG A 116 -9.39 -4.49 2.21
N CYS A 117 -9.53 -5.57 2.97
CA CYS A 117 -8.83 -6.83 2.70
C CYS A 117 -9.57 -7.80 1.77
N LEU A 118 -10.78 -7.44 1.31
CA LEU A 118 -11.56 -8.31 0.41
C LEU A 118 -11.23 -8.10 -1.07
N ILE A 119 -10.24 -7.28 -1.37
CA ILE A 119 -9.77 -7.11 -2.74
C ILE A 119 -9.12 -8.39 -3.24
N GLU A 120 -9.37 -8.74 -4.49
CA GLU A 120 -8.81 -9.92 -5.10
C GLU A 120 -7.77 -9.55 -6.16
N PRO A 121 -6.72 -10.37 -6.37
CA PRO A 121 -5.71 -10.10 -7.40
C PRO A 121 -6.30 -9.87 -8.78
N ALA A 122 -7.35 -10.59 -9.15
CA ALA A 122 -8.02 -10.43 -10.44
C ALA A 122 -8.63 -9.03 -10.60
N HIS A 123 -9.20 -8.47 -9.53
CA HIS A 123 -9.74 -7.10 -9.55
C HIS A 123 -8.65 -6.08 -9.79
N ILE A 124 -7.50 -6.26 -9.15
CA ILE A 124 -6.35 -5.36 -9.32
C ILE A 124 -5.85 -5.43 -10.77
N ALA A 125 -5.66 -6.63 -11.30
CA ALA A 125 -5.19 -6.83 -12.66
C ALA A 125 -6.17 -6.24 -13.68
N ASN A 126 -7.47 -6.42 -13.46
CA ASN A 126 -8.51 -5.86 -14.35
C ASN A 126 -8.50 -4.33 -14.33
N LEU A 127 -8.30 -3.73 -13.16
CA LEU A 127 -8.21 -2.27 -13.05
C LEU A 127 -7.00 -1.74 -13.83
N ILE A 128 -5.87 -2.38 -13.71
CA ILE A 128 -4.65 -2.00 -14.45
C ILE A 128 -4.91 -2.07 -15.95
N SER A 129 -5.50 -3.17 -16.43
CA SER A 129 -5.80 -3.34 -17.85
C SER A 129 -6.78 -2.28 -18.35
N ALA A 130 -7.82 -1.97 -17.58
CA ALA A 130 -8.81 -0.97 -17.94
C ALA A 130 -8.18 0.42 -18.01
N CYS A 131 -7.35 0.79 -17.04
CA CYS A 131 -6.68 2.08 -17.02
C CYS A 131 -5.70 2.23 -18.20
N ARG A 132 -4.98 1.19 -18.54
CA ARG A 132 -4.04 1.21 -19.68
C ARG A 132 -4.78 1.34 -21.01
N ALA A 133 -5.93 0.70 -21.14
CA ALA A 133 -6.74 0.78 -22.36
C ALA A 133 -7.37 2.16 -22.54
N ASP A 134 -7.64 2.85 -21.45
CA ASP A 134 -8.32 4.16 -21.43
C ASP A 134 -7.39 5.29 -20.99
N ALA A 135 -6.10 5.09 -21.11
CA ALA A 135 -5.12 6.10 -20.73
C ALA A 135 -5.17 7.28 -21.67
N VAL A 136 -5.34 8.46 -21.11
CA VAL A 136 -5.37 9.74 -21.83
C VAL A 136 -4.13 10.55 -21.53
#